data_9a14f2613c2a864195a38f41145ed2d5
#
_entry.id   9a14f2613c2a864195a38f41145ed2d5
#
_cell.length_a   1.000
_cell.length_b   1.000
_cell.length_c   1.000
_cell.angle_alpha   90.00
_cell.angle_beta   90.00
_cell.angle_gamma   90.00
#
_symmetry.space_group_name_H-M   'P 1'
#
loop_
_entity.id
_entity.type
_entity.pdbx_description
1 polymer ?
#
loop_
_entity_poly.entity_id
_entity_poly.type
_entity_poly.pdbx_seq_one_letter_code
_entity_poly.pdbx_strand_id
1 'polypeptide(L)'
;MTHLCPCKQIVTLILLTLVLAVSVAAFAGEAVPPKVGDGASPRVLVAYYSLTGNTEQMAHGVAEGIRRVPGVMAVVKKVDEVTKQDLEAADGIILGGPTYYANIPGKMKVVIDDWSWKMKVDFTDKVGGAFAAGGGQVGGKEHVVTSLLLFMLSNRMIVAGPFYRNEKSGSVWGEPGSAAMTGPLEPGVSEQELDGARRLGERIAGLVKRLNAR
;
A
#
# COMPACT_ATOMS: atom_id res chain seq x y z
N MET A 1 4.61 -37.43 -53.90
CA MET A 1 5.07 -36.07 -53.56
C MET A 1 4.04 -35.07 -54.07
N THR A 2 3.13 -34.62 -53.25
CA THR A 2 2.06 -33.66 -53.66
C THR A 2 2.57 -32.25 -53.46
N HIS A 3 2.94 -31.61 -54.55
CA HIS A 3 3.29 -30.16 -54.53
C HIS A 3 2.03 -29.36 -54.25
N LEU A 4 1.97 -28.72 -53.08
CA LEU A 4 0.94 -27.78 -52.73
C LEU A 4 1.08 -26.53 -53.62
N CYS A 5 -0.02 -26.12 -54.24
CA CYS A 5 -0.09 -24.96 -55.10
C CYS A 5 0.41 -23.70 -54.36
N PRO A 6 1.30 -22.85 -54.95
CA PRO A 6 1.88 -21.69 -54.31
C PRO A 6 0.83 -20.68 -53.81
N CYS A 7 -0.34 -20.65 -54.40
CA CYS A 7 -1.46 -19.80 -53.98
C CYS A 7 -2.00 -20.14 -52.59
N LYS A 8 -2.01 -21.44 -52.18
CA LYS A 8 -2.45 -21.87 -50.87
C LYS A 8 -1.45 -21.49 -49.76
N GLN A 9 -0.14 -21.49 -50.06
CA GLN A 9 0.89 -21.07 -49.10
C GLN A 9 0.85 -19.57 -48.81
N ILE A 10 0.57 -18.73 -49.82
CA ILE A 10 0.44 -17.31 -49.66
C ILE A 10 -0.79 -16.95 -48.78
N VAL A 11 -1.93 -17.59 -49.03
CA VAL A 11 -3.14 -17.34 -48.23
C VAL A 11 -2.97 -17.81 -46.77
N THR A 12 -2.26 -18.92 -46.54
CA THR A 12 -1.97 -19.39 -45.18
C THR A 12 -1.01 -18.45 -44.43
N LEU A 13 -0.01 -17.89 -45.10
CA LEU A 13 0.94 -16.94 -44.54
C LEU A 13 0.26 -15.62 -44.18
N ILE A 14 -0.63 -15.12 -45.05
CA ILE A 14 -1.40 -13.87 -44.79
C ILE A 14 -2.36 -14.04 -43.62
N LEU A 15 -3.04 -15.20 -43.50
CA LEU A 15 -3.91 -15.51 -42.36
C LEU A 15 -3.11 -15.63 -41.05
N LEU A 16 -1.92 -16.21 -41.07
CA LEU A 16 -1.06 -16.35 -39.89
C LEU A 16 -0.54 -14.99 -39.41
N THR A 17 -0.16 -14.09 -40.32
CA THR A 17 0.28 -12.73 -39.97
C THR A 17 -0.86 -11.86 -39.47
N LEU A 18 -2.08 -12.02 -39.98
CA LEU A 18 -3.27 -11.31 -39.50
C LEU A 18 -3.66 -11.74 -38.09
N VAL A 19 -3.59 -13.04 -37.78
CA VAL A 19 -3.88 -13.58 -36.44
C VAL A 19 -2.84 -13.11 -35.42
N LEU A 20 -1.54 -13.04 -35.79
CA LEU A 20 -0.49 -12.50 -34.90
C LEU A 20 -0.68 -11.01 -34.66
N ALA A 21 -1.04 -10.22 -35.67
CA ALA A 21 -1.27 -8.79 -35.52
C ALA A 21 -2.46 -8.47 -34.61
N VAL A 22 -3.55 -9.23 -34.69
CA VAL A 22 -4.73 -9.07 -33.81
C VAL A 22 -4.39 -9.48 -32.37
N SER A 23 -3.55 -10.50 -32.17
CA SER A 23 -3.14 -10.94 -30.82
C SER A 23 -2.25 -9.93 -30.10
N VAL A 24 -1.41 -9.18 -30.84
CA VAL A 24 -0.54 -8.14 -30.25
C VAL A 24 -1.34 -6.87 -29.90
N ALA A 25 -2.35 -6.53 -30.70
CA ALA A 25 -3.20 -5.37 -30.43
C ALA A 25 -4.13 -5.57 -29.18
N ALA A 26 -4.48 -6.82 -28.86
CA ALA A 26 -5.32 -7.15 -27.70
C ALA A 26 -4.56 -7.06 -26.35
N PHE A 27 -3.22 -6.98 -26.37
CA PHE A 27 -2.38 -6.84 -25.17
C PHE A 27 -1.86 -5.41 -24.93
N ALA A 28 -2.21 -4.44 -25.78
CA ALA A 28 -2.02 -3.04 -25.45
C ALA A 28 -3.07 -2.66 -24.39
N GLY A 29 -2.78 -2.97 -23.13
CA GLY A 29 -3.60 -2.51 -22.02
C GLY A 29 -3.75 -1.00 -22.13
N GLU A 30 -4.98 -0.50 -22.03
CA GLU A 30 -5.24 0.95 -21.93
C GLU A 30 -4.32 1.51 -20.84
N ALA A 31 -3.41 2.38 -21.24
CA ALA A 31 -2.61 3.13 -20.31
C ALA A 31 -3.57 3.94 -19.43
N VAL A 32 -3.59 3.63 -18.12
CA VAL A 32 -4.37 4.41 -17.15
C VAL A 32 -3.94 5.87 -17.32
N PRO A 33 -4.85 6.78 -17.69
CA PRO A 33 -4.47 8.17 -17.87
C PRO A 33 -3.89 8.71 -16.57
N PRO A 34 -2.82 9.52 -16.61
CA PRO A 34 -2.25 10.11 -15.43
C PRO A 34 -3.34 10.92 -14.70
N LYS A 35 -3.46 10.71 -13.38
CA LYS A 35 -4.38 11.49 -12.56
C LYS A 35 -3.96 12.97 -12.68
N VAL A 36 -4.74 13.76 -13.40
CA VAL A 36 -4.50 15.21 -13.48
C VAL A 36 -4.78 15.77 -12.10
N GLY A 37 -3.75 16.28 -11.43
CA GLY A 37 -3.89 16.90 -10.14
C GLY A 37 -4.78 18.13 -10.25
N ASP A 38 -5.88 18.14 -9.55
CA ASP A 38 -6.83 19.26 -9.44
C ASP A 38 -6.31 20.44 -8.60
N GLY A 39 -4.98 20.52 -8.39
CA GLY A 39 -4.33 21.54 -7.57
C GLY A 39 -4.49 21.34 -6.06
N ALA A 40 -5.19 20.30 -5.63
CA ALA A 40 -5.32 19.97 -4.21
C ALA A 40 -4.02 19.33 -3.68
N SER A 41 -3.70 19.62 -2.42
CA SER A 41 -2.55 19.01 -1.75
C SER A 41 -2.70 17.48 -1.68
N PRO A 42 -1.67 16.70 -2.05
CA PRO A 42 -1.68 15.26 -1.92
C PRO A 42 -2.05 14.78 -0.52
N ARG A 43 -2.81 13.70 -0.43
CA ARG A 43 -3.35 13.19 0.84
C ARG A 43 -2.86 11.78 1.13
N VAL A 44 -2.46 11.54 2.37
CA VAL A 44 -2.17 10.20 2.90
C VAL A 44 -3.17 9.89 4.01
N LEU A 45 -3.96 8.86 3.79
CA LEU A 45 -4.89 8.31 4.78
C LEU A 45 -4.16 7.28 5.64
N VAL A 46 -4.17 7.48 6.96
CA VAL A 46 -3.74 6.50 7.95
C VAL A 46 -5.00 5.87 8.54
N ALA A 47 -5.30 4.64 8.14
CA ALA A 47 -6.47 3.92 8.62
C ALA A 47 -6.05 2.80 9.57
N TYR A 48 -6.61 2.77 10.77
CA TYR A 48 -6.18 1.84 11.80
C TYR A 48 -7.36 1.20 12.56
N TYR A 49 -7.10 0.01 13.10
CA TYR A 49 -7.94 -0.61 14.13
C TYR A 49 -7.16 -0.64 15.45
N SER A 50 -7.77 -0.18 16.52
CA SER A 50 -7.18 -0.20 17.86
C SER A 50 -8.24 -0.45 18.92
N LEU A 51 -7.97 -1.34 19.86
CA LEU A 51 -8.85 -1.62 20.99
C LEU A 51 -8.31 -0.98 22.27
N THR A 52 -6.99 -1.01 22.49
CA THR A 52 -6.34 -0.58 23.74
C THR A 52 -5.54 0.72 23.60
N GLY A 53 -5.55 1.36 22.42
CA GLY A 53 -4.84 2.62 22.17
C GLY A 53 -3.44 2.47 21.57
N ASN A 54 -2.77 1.33 21.68
CA ASN A 54 -1.39 1.17 21.22
C ASN A 54 -1.25 1.34 19.70
N THR A 55 -2.11 0.70 18.90
CA THR A 55 -2.12 0.87 17.44
C THR A 55 -2.51 2.30 17.04
N GLU A 56 -3.38 2.94 17.80
CA GLU A 56 -3.75 4.35 17.63
C GLU A 56 -2.55 5.27 17.86
N GLN A 57 -1.76 5.02 18.89
CA GLN A 57 -0.53 5.76 19.16
C GLN A 57 0.47 5.63 18.00
N MET A 58 0.63 4.42 17.46
CA MET A 58 1.42 4.19 16.24
C MET A 58 0.87 4.98 15.04
N ALA A 59 -0.45 4.99 14.84
CA ALA A 59 -1.09 5.75 13.75
C ALA A 59 -0.81 7.25 13.85
N HIS A 60 -0.80 7.80 15.06
CA HIS A 60 -0.42 9.19 15.29
C HIS A 60 1.05 9.43 14.99
N GLY A 61 1.96 8.52 15.37
CA GLY A 61 3.37 8.58 14.99
C GLY A 61 3.57 8.58 13.47
N VAL A 62 2.85 7.72 12.74
CA VAL A 62 2.85 7.73 11.26
C VAL A 62 2.40 9.10 10.73
N ALA A 63 1.32 9.66 11.27
CA ALA A 63 0.81 10.96 10.85
C ALA A 63 1.78 12.11 11.14
N GLU A 64 2.52 12.06 12.24
CA GLU A 64 3.61 12.98 12.52
C GLU A 64 4.68 12.92 11.43
N GLY A 65 5.08 11.73 11.03
CA GLY A 65 6.02 11.53 9.92
C GLY A 65 5.53 12.12 8.60
N ILE A 66 4.25 11.92 8.26
CA ILE A 66 3.64 12.51 7.05
C ILE A 66 3.74 14.04 7.10
N ARG A 67 3.42 14.67 8.25
CA ARG A 67 3.45 16.12 8.40
C ARG A 67 4.85 16.74 8.28
N ARG A 68 5.92 15.94 8.41
CA ARG A 68 7.29 16.40 8.15
C ARG A 68 7.57 16.66 6.66
N VAL A 69 6.70 16.16 5.76
CA VAL A 69 6.83 16.36 4.31
C VAL A 69 5.94 17.54 3.88
N PRO A 70 6.51 18.71 3.57
CA PRO A 70 5.71 19.89 3.21
C PRO A 70 4.83 19.65 1.99
N GLY A 71 3.57 20.10 2.06
CA GLY A 71 2.60 20.02 0.98
C GLY A 71 1.87 18.68 0.89
N VAL A 72 2.00 17.79 1.88
CA VAL A 72 1.23 16.53 1.97
C VAL A 72 0.33 16.58 3.20
N MET A 73 -0.93 16.22 3.04
CA MET A 73 -1.91 16.18 4.13
C MET A 73 -2.00 14.79 4.76
N ALA A 74 -1.97 14.72 6.08
CA ALA A 74 -2.25 13.51 6.85
C ALA A 74 -3.72 13.48 7.29
N VAL A 75 -4.42 12.40 6.98
CA VAL A 75 -5.78 12.10 7.47
C VAL A 75 -5.72 10.83 8.30
N VAL A 76 -6.16 10.88 9.56
CA VAL A 76 -6.11 9.73 10.48
C VAL A 76 -7.54 9.33 10.84
N LYS A 77 -7.90 8.07 10.63
CA LYS A 77 -9.23 7.52 10.92
C LYS A 77 -9.18 6.09 11.43
N LYS A 78 -10.13 5.72 12.28
CA LYS A 78 -10.40 4.30 12.54
C LYS A 78 -10.96 3.67 11.28
N VAL A 79 -10.65 2.39 11.04
CA VAL A 79 -11.03 1.71 9.79
C VAL A 79 -12.55 1.69 9.56
N ASP A 80 -13.35 1.65 10.62
CA ASP A 80 -14.81 1.67 10.58
C ASP A 80 -15.41 3.08 10.34
N GLU A 81 -14.60 4.13 10.44
CA GLU A 81 -14.97 5.53 10.14
C GLU A 81 -14.55 5.97 8.72
N VAL A 82 -13.80 5.12 8.02
CA VAL A 82 -13.30 5.41 6.67
C VAL A 82 -14.45 5.29 5.66
N THR A 83 -14.68 6.36 4.93
CA THR A 83 -15.69 6.41 3.86
C THR A 83 -15.07 6.10 2.50
N LYS A 84 -15.92 5.76 1.52
CA LYS A 84 -15.47 5.62 0.13
C LYS A 84 -14.77 6.89 -0.37
N GLN A 85 -15.31 8.06 -0.04
CA GLN A 85 -14.73 9.35 -0.43
C GLN A 85 -13.31 9.55 0.16
N ASP A 86 -13.07 9.13 1.40
CA ASP A 86 -11.72 9.19 2.00
C ASP A 86 -10.71 8.35 1.21
N LEU A 87 -11.13 7.14 0.80
CA LEU A 87 -10.29 6.21 0.04
C LEU A 87 -10.01 6.72 -1.38
N GLU A 88 -11.03 7.27 -2.04
CA GLU A 88 -10.90 7.83 -3.39
C GLU A 88 -10.01 9.09 -3.41
N ALA A 89 -10.16 9.95 -2.40
CA ALA A 89 -9.39 11.20 -2.28
C ALA A 89 -7.94 10.99 -1.84
N ALA A 90 -7.58 9.82 -1.29
CA ALA A 90 -6.23 9.53 -0.84
C ALA A 90 -5.31 9.17 -2.01
N ASP A 91 -4.12 9.76 -2.06
CA ASP A 91 -3.02 9.39 -2.96
C ASP A 91 -2.12 8.31 -2.34
N GLY A 92 -2.13 8.21 -1.01
CA GLY A 92 -1.48 7.15 -0.25
C GLY A 92 -2.37 6.64 0.88
N ILE A 93 -2.22 5.37 1.23
CA ILE A 93 -2.97 4.71 2.30
C ILE A 93 -2.01 3.90 3.16
N ILE A 94 -1.99 4.17 4.47
CA ILE A 94 -1.22 3.40 5.44
C ILE A 94 -2.20 2.68 6.35
N LEU A 95 -2.09 1.35 6.42
CA LEU A 95 -2.95 0.52 7.24
C LEU A 95 -2.23 0.05 8.51
N GLY A 96 -2.94 0.11 9.64
CA GLY A 96 -2.41 -0.34 10.91
C GLY A 96 -3.38 -1.18 11.73
N GLY A 97 -2.88 -2.27 12.31
CA GLY A 97 -3.69 -3.14 13.14
C GLY A 97 -2.93 -3.80 14.28
N PRO A 98 -3.64 -4.18 15.37
CA PRO A 98 -3.04 -5.03 16.38
C PRO A 98 -2.89 -6.46 15.86
N THR A 99 -2.04 -7.21 16.52
CA THR A 99 -1.86 -8.63 16.23
C THR A 99 -2.76 -9.45 17.13
N TYR A 100 -3.74 -10.16 16.57
CA TYR A 100 -4.60 -11.09 17.28
C TYR A 100 -4.32 -12.51 16.81
N TYR A 101 -3.80 -13.35 17.73
CA TYR A 101 -3.44 -14.74 17.41
C TYR A 101 -2.55 -14.83 16.16
N ALA A 102 -1.50 -14.02 16.12
CA ALA A 102 -0.54 -13.87 15.02
C ALA A 102 -1.14 -13.42 13.67
N ASN A 103 -2.34 -12.80 13.65
CA ASN A 103 -3.03 -12.45 12.42
C ASN A 103 -3.71 -11.07 12.50
N ILE A 104 -4.23 -10.59 11.36
CA ILE A 104 -5.08 -9.40 11.29
C ILE A 104 -6.35 -9.62 12.11
N PRO A 105 -6.80 -8.62 12.88
CA PRO A 105 -8.11 -8.70 13.56
C PRO A 105 -9.24 -8.93 12.56
N GLY A 106 -10.14 -9.85 12.87
CA GLY A 106 -11.28 -10.19 12.00
C GLY A 106 -12.11 -8.96 11.60
N LYS A 107 -12.37 -8.05 12.55
CA LYS A 107 -13.08 -6.79 12.27
C LYS A 107 -12.36 -5.94 11.22
N MET A 108 -11.04 -5.79 11.31
CA MET A 108 -10.26 -5.05 10.32
C MET A 108 -10.30 -5.73 8.94
N LYS A 109 -10.17 -7.06 8.93
CA LYS A 109 -10.20 -7.83 7.67
C LYS A 109 -11.53 -7.66 6.93
N VAL A 110 -12.66 -7.73 7.63
CA VAL A 110 -13.98 -7.50 7.03
C VAL A 110 -14.07 -6.11 6.40
N VAL A 111 -13.62 -5.07 7.12
CA VAL A 111 -13.70 -3.69 6.63
C VAL A 111 -12.86 -3.48 5.37
N ILE A 112 -11.61 -3.95 5.34
CA ILE A 112 -10.75 -3.76 4.15
C ILE A 112 -11.25 -4.60 2.95
N ASP A 113 -11.85 -5.75 3.18
CA ASP A 113 -12.49 -6.53 2.12
C ASP A 113 -13.69 -5.78 1.53
N ASP A 114 -14.51 -5.17 2.38
CA ASP A 114 -15.66 -4.38 1.97
C ASP A 114 -15.27 -3.16 1.11
N TRP A 115 -14.12 -2.55 1.36
CA TRP A 115 -13.61 -1.47 0.52
C TRP A 115 -13.43 -1.89 -0.94
N SER A 116 -12.92 -3.10 -1.17
CA SER A 116 -12.74 -3.66 -2.52
C SER A 116 -14.03 -4.26 -3.08
N TRP A 117 -14.73 -5.10 -2.30
CA TRP A 117 -15.87 -5.87 -2.80
C TRP A 117 -17.18 -5.08 -2.85
N LYS A 118 -17.51 -4.35 -1.78
CA LYS A 118 -18.79 -3.62 -1.67
C LYS A 118 -18.68 -2.18 -2.18
N MET A 119 -17.66 -1.45 -1.72
CA MET A 119 -17.49 -0.05 -2.12
C MET A 119 -16.85 0.08 -3.50
N LYS A 120 -16.20 -0.98 -4.02
CA LYS A 120 -15.56 -1.02 -5.34
C LYS A 120 -14.59 0.16 -5.55
N VAL A 121 -13.76 0.41 -4.54
CA VAL A 121 -12.75 1.47 -4.60
C VAL A 121 -11.64 1.06 -5.57
N ASP A 122 -11.24 1.97 -6.43
CA ASP A 122 -10.04 1.79 -7.24
C ASP A 122 -8.80 2.27 -6.46
N PHE A 123 -7.91 1.32 -6.14
CA PHE A 123 -6.67 1.57 -5.41
C PHE A 123 -5.45 1.68 -6.35
N THR A 124 -5.65 1.58 -7.66
CA THR A 124 -4.55 1.57 -8.63
C THR A 124 -3.62 2.76 -8.43
N ASP A 125 -2.31 2.46 -8.38
CA ASP A 125 -1.20 3.42 -8.26
C ASP A 125 -1.17 4.27 -6.98
N LYS A 126 -2.07 4.03 -6.00
CA LYS A 126 -1.95 4.64 -4.68
C LYS A 126 -0.75 4.06 -3.93
N VAL A 127 -0.03 4.90 -3.18
CA VAL A 127 1.12 4.45 -2.39
C VAL A 127 0.65 3.82 -1.08
N GLY A 128 1.11 2.61 -0.80
CA GLY A 128 0.73 1.83 0.38
C GLY A 128 1.85 1.62 1.38
N GLY A 129 1.50 1.53 2.66
CA GLY A 129 2.37 1.13 3.75
C GLY A 129 1.61 0.47 4.88
N ALA A 130 2.29 -0.28 5.73
CA ALA A 130 1.63 -0.99 6.83
C ALA A 130 2.40 -0.90 8.14
N PHE A 131 1.66 -0.94 9.25
CA PHE A 131 2.24 -1.06 10.60
C PHE A 131 1.40 -1.98 11.49
N ALA A 132 2.03 -2.53 12.51
CA ALA A 132 1.37 -3.41 13.45
C ALA A 132 1.78 -3.16 14.90
N ALA A 133 0.90 -3.45 15.85
CA ALA A 133 1.22 -3.53 17.27
C ALA A 133 0.90 -4.93 17.79
N GLY A 134 1.69 -5.43 18.74
CA GLY A 134 1.45 -6.76 19.31
C GLY A 134 2.19 -7.02 20.59
N GLY A 135 1.64 -7.90 21.44
CA GLY A 135 2.12 -8.13 22.80
C GLY A 135 3.37 -8.98 22.91
N GLY A 136 3.74 -9.73 21.89
CA GLY A 136 4.89 -10.66 21.94
C GLY A 136 6.03 -10.23 21.04
N GLN A 137 7.26 -10.57 21.43
CA GLN A 137 8.43 -10.39 20.56
C GLN A 137 8.28 -11.22 19.28
N VAL A 138 7.92 -12.48 19.42
CA VAL A 138 7.60 -13.39 18.31
C VAL A 138 6.08 -13.57 18.27
N GLY A 139 5.35 -12.49 18.04
CA GLY A 139 3.89 -12.44 18.16
C GLY A 139 3.12 -12.41 16.84
N GLY A 140 3.83 -12.37 15.70
CA GLY A 140 3.20 -12.31 14.36
C GLY A 140 2.90 -10.90 13.86
N LYS A 141 3.55 -9.87 14.40
CA LYS A 141 3.45 -8.49 13.90
C LYS A 141 3.86 -8.41 12.42
N GLU A 142 4.92 -9.12 12.07
CA GLU A 142 5.42 -9.24 10.71
C GLU A 142 4.38 -9.86 9.76
N HIS A 143 3.62 -10.84 10.28
CA HIS A 143 2.54 -11.46 9.51
C HIS A 143 1.39 -10.48 9.26
N VAL A 144 1.01 -9.67 10.26
CA VAL A 144 -0.01 -8.62 10.09
C VAL A 144 0.45 -7.60 9.06
N VAL A 145 1.69 -7.08 9.16
CA VAL A 145 2.26 -6.15 8.18
C VAL A 145 2.23 -6.77 6.78
N THR A 146 2.75 -7.98 6.63
CA THR A 146 2.79 -8.66 5.32
C THR A 146 1.40 -8.87 4.74
N SER A 147 0.43 -9.29 5.56
CA SER A 147 -0.95 -9.50 5.11
C SER A 147 -1.61 -8.20 4.62
N LEU A 148 -1.35 -7.07 5.29
CA LEU A 148 -1.84 -5.77 4.86
C LEU A 148 -1.18 -5.31 3.56
N LEU A 149 0.13 -5.55 3.40
CA LEU A 149 0.84 -5.26 2.15
C LEU A 149 0.36 -6.14 0.99
N LEU A 150 0.07 -7.42 1.23
CA LEU A 150 -0.50 -8.32 0.22
C LEU A 150 -1.90 -7.87 -0.22
N PHE A 151 -2.74 -7.39 0.71
CA PHE A 151 -4.01 -6.75 0.35
C PHE A 151 -3.79 -5.56 -0.60
N MET A 152 -2.83 -4.69 -0.30
CA MET A 152 -2.50 -3.53 -1.13
C MET A 152 -1.99 -3.94 -2.52
N LEU A 153 -1.04 -4.89 -2.58
CA LEU A 153 -0.51 -5.40 -3.85
C LEU A 153 -1.60 -6.05 -4.72
N SER A 154 -2.50 -6.84 -4.11
CA SER A 154 -3.65 -7.44 -4.81
C SER A 154 -4.62 -6.39 -5.35
N ASN A 155 -4.62 -5.20 -4.77
CA ASN A 155 -5.39 -4.04 -5.22
C ASN A 155 -4.58 -3.05 -6.08
N ARG A 156 -3.47 -3.49 -6.68
CA ARG A 156 -2.65 -2.71 -7.63
C ARG A 156 -1.96 -1.48 -7.02
N MET A 157 -1.77 -1.44 -5.70
CA MET A 157 -1.06 -0.36 -5.03
C MET A 157 0.46 -0.51 -5.14
N ILE A 158 1.20 0.59 -5.03
CA ILE A 158 2.66 0.63 -4.92
C ILE A 158 3.01 0.61 -3.43
N VAL A 159 3.60 -0.46 -2.93
CA VAL A 159 3.91 -0.58 -1.50
C VAL A 159 5.34 -0.19 -1.16
N ALA A 160 5.53 0.42 0.02
CA ALA A 160 6.83 0.74 0.57
C ALA A 160 6.84 0.67 2.09
N GLY A 161 7.97 0.26 2.65
CA GLY A 161 8.24 0.30 4.08
C GLY A 161 9.20 1.43 4.48
N PRO A 162 9.47 1.62 5.76
CA PRO A 162 10.45 2.57 6.23
C PRO A 162 11.87 2.14 5.83
N PHE A 163 12.78 3.10 5.77
CA PHE A 163 14.19 2.80 5.67
C PHE A 163 14.97 3.57 6.74
N TYR A 164 16.11 3.01 7.11
CA TYR A 164 16.99 3.52 8.14
C TYR A 164 18.36 3.77 7.52
N ARG A 165 18.96 4.90 7.87
CA ARG A 165 20.32 5.26 7.45
C ARG A 165 21.18 5.44 8.68
N ASN A 166 22.32 4.78 8.70
CA ASN A 166 23.37 5.07 9.67
C ASN A 166 24.27 6.15 9.09
N GLU A 167 24.22 7.35 9.67
CA GLU A 167 24.95 8.51 9.16
C GLU A 167 26.48 8.34 9.28
N LYS A 168 26.96 7.56 10.28
CA LYS A 168 28.38 7.33 10.48
C LYS A 168 28.98 6.36 9.46
N SER A 169 28.28 5.27 9.16
CA SER A 169 28.73 4.24 8.21
C SER A 169 28.20 4.43 6.80
N GLY A 170 27.17 5.26 6.60
CA GLY A 170 26.45 5.41 5.34
C GLY A 170 25.57 4.20 4.99
N SER A 171 25.54 3.16 5.83
CA SER A 171 24.72 1.97 5.58
C SER A 171 23.23 2.30 5.63
N VAL A 172 22.46 1.65 4.75
CA VAL A 172 21.00 1.80 4.65
C VAL A 172 20.37 0.42 4.66
N TRP A 173 19.31 0.24 5.45
CA TRP A 173 18.48 -0.95 5.39
C TRP A 173 17.00 -0.57 5.43
N GLY A 174 16.13 -1.45 4.94
CA GLY A 174 14.68 -1.24 4.93
C GLY A 174 13.95 -2.36 5.65
N GLU A 175 12.73 -2.03 6.08
CA GLU A 175 11.78 -2.99 6.63
C GLU A 175 10.49 -2.98 5.82
N PRO A 176 9.72 -4.09 5.80
CA PRO A 176 8.43 -4.14 5.10
C PRO A 176 7.42 -3.12 5.64
N GLY A 177 7.47 -2.84 6.94
CA GLY A 177 6.58 -1.92 7.63
C GLY A 177 7.12 -1.55 9.00
N SER A 178 6.34 -0.85 9.81
CA SER A 178 6.71 -0.52 11.19
C SER A 178 5.96 -1.40 12.18
N ALA A 179 6.59 -1.76 13.30
CA ALA A 179 5.95 -2.58 14.32
C ALA A 179 6.31 -2.14 15.73
N ALA A 180 5.38 -2.33 16.67
CA ALA A 180 5.58 -2.07 18.09
C ALA A 180 5.29 -3.32 18.95
N MET A 181 6.13 -3.57 19.95
CA MET A 181 5.91 -4.59 20.96
C MET A 181 5.24 -3.97 22.19
N THR A 182 3.96 -4.23 22.36
CA THR A 182 3.10 -3.57 23.36
C THR A 182 2.46 -4.55 24.35
N GLY A 183 3.19 -5.62 24.67
CA GLY A 183 2.69 -6.71 25.49
C GLY A 183 2.35 -6.34 26.94
N PRO A 184 1.82 -7.29 27.73
CA PRO A 184 1.40 -7.02 29.08
C PRO A 184 2.56 -6.63 30.01
N LEU A 185 3.79 -6.94 29.64
CA LEU A 185 5.00 -6.57 30.38
C LEU A 185 5.64 -5.27 29.89
N GLU A 186 5.28 -4.81 28.70
CA GLU A 186 5.76 -3.59 28.05
C GLU A 186 4.54 -2.70 27.74
N PRO A 187 4.03 -1.94 28.71
CA PRO A 187 2.83 -1.14 28.51
C PRO A 187 3.13 0.07 27.59
N GLY A 188 2.43 0.10 26.46
CA GLY A 188 2.50 1.23 25.52
C GLY A 188 3.51 1.02 24.39
N VAL A 189 3.70 2.09 23.63
CA VAL A 189 4.61 2.16 22.49
C VAL A 189 5.83 2.97 22.90
N SER A 190 7.01 2.41 22.70
CA SER A 190 8.28 3.12 23.00
C SER A 190 8.58 4.22 21.98
N GLU A 191 9.42 5.18 22.36
CA GLU A 191 9.85 6.26 21.47
C GLU A 191 10.61 5.74 20.25
N GLN A 192 11.38 4.65 20.40
CA GLN A 192 12.06 4.00 19.28
C GLN A 192 11.07 3.43 18.26
N GLU A 193 9.98 2.82 18.72
CA GLU A 193 8.92 2.28 17.85
C GLU A 193 8.12 3.41 17.17
N LEU A 194 7.89 4.50 17.89
CA LEU A 194 7.30 5.72 17.32
C LEU A 194 8.20 6.34 16.26
N ASP A 195 9.54 6.32 16.42
CA ASP A 195 10.46 6.78 15.38
C ASP A 195 10.32 5.92 14.12
N GLY A 196 10.20 4.60 14.25
CA GLY A 196 9.91 3.69 13.12
C GLY A 196 8.57 4.04 12.42
N ALA A 197 7.53 4.36 13.19
CA ALA A 197 6.24 4.79 12.66
C ALA A 197 6.35 6.13 11.90
N ARG A 198 7.07 7.11 12.46
CA ARG A 198 7.33 8.40 11.80
C ARG A 198 8.09 8.22 10.47
N ARG A 199 9.11 7.36 10.45
CA ARG A 199 9.88 7.05 9.23
C ARG A 199 9.01 6.43 8.16
N LEU A 200 8.10 5.53 8.52
CA LEU A 200 7.11 4.98 7.59
C LEU A 200 6.25 6.11 6.99
N GLY A 201 5.68 6.96 7.83
CA GLY A 201 4.85 8.09 7.39
C GLY A 201 5.59 9.04 6.46
N GLU A 202 6.80 9.45 6.84
CA GLU A 202 7.67 10.31 6.04
C GLU A 202 8.02 9.69 4.68
N ARG A 203 8.34 8.38 4.67
CA ARG A 203 8.65 7.65 3.43
C ARG A 203 7.47 7.63 2.48
N ILE A 204 6.28 7.26 2.95
CA ILE A 204 5.07 7.19 2.11
C ILE A 204 4.69 8.58 1.59
N ALA A 205 4.70 9.60 2.45
CA ALA A 205 4.41 10.98 2.04
C ALA A 205 5.41 11.51 0.99
N GLY A 206 6.70 11.19 1.15
CA GLY A 206 7.73 11.55 0.18
C GLY A 206 7.53 10.88 -1.19
N LEU A 207 7.06 9.62 -1.21
CA LEU A 207 6.70 8.91 -2.45
C LEU A 207 5.46 9.53 -3.09
N VAL A 208 4.40 9.74 -2.31
CA VAL A 208 3.17 10.41 -2.77
C VAL A 208 3.49 11.77 -3.39
N LYS A 209 4.28 12.60 -2.71
CA LYS A 209 4.69 13.90 -3.23
C LYS A 209 5.42 13.80 -4.57
N ARG A 210 6.35 12.84 -4.71
CA ARG A 210 7.11 12.65 -5.97
C ARG A 210 6.24 12.17 -7.13
N LEU A 211 5.27 11.31 -6.87
CA LEU A 211 4.36 10.81 -7.91
C LEU A 211 3.35 11.87 -8.36
N ASN A 212 3.00 12.82 -7.48
CA ASN A 212 2.09 13.92 -7.78
C ASN A 212 2.82 15.22 -8.25
N ALA A 213 4.14 15.25 -8.27
CA ALA A 213 4.95 16.42 -8.68
C ALA A 213 5.13 16.55 -10.20
N ARG A 214 4.15 16.09 -11.01
CA ARG A 214 4.19 16.18 -12.48
C ARG A 214 3.45 17.41 -12.99
#